data_c009e2034fa96419c11a715e0b10cc4d
#
_entry.id   c009e2034fa96419c11a715e0b10cc4d
#
_cell.length_a   1.000
_cell.length_b   1.000
_cell.length_c   1.000
_cell.angle_alpha   90.00
_cell.angle_beta   90.00
_cell.angle_gamma   90.00
#
_symmetry.space_group_name_H-M   'P 1'
#
loop_
_entity.id
_entity.type
_entity.pdbx_description
1 polymer ?
#
loop_
_entity_poly.entity_id
_entity_poly.type
_entity_poly.pdbx_seq_one_letter_code
_entity_poly.pdbx_strand_id
1 'polypeptide(L)'
;MKTLLSTCISIFISFHFLAQASTYNLTVKVSGIEVKKGMVEYGLFRDAEKFTKIGGTYRMIRVKVDASEETVTFHNLPKGKYAVCIYLDENNNDQCDKNFFGIPTERFAFSNNLRPLLSAPSFEACSIYLNENKSIIIRADY
;
A
#
# COMPACT_ATOMS: atom_id res chain seq x y z
N MET A 1 -66.03 9.97 39.54
CA MET A 1 -64.70 9.32 39.66
C MET A 1 -64.12 9.16 38.23
N LYS A 2 -63.16 10.02 37.83
CA LYS A 2 -62.48 9.88 36.50
C LYS A 2 -61.06 9.45 36.81
N THR A 3 -60.74 8.21 36.44
CA THR A 3 -59.39 7.64 36.51
C THR A 3 -58.58 8.09 35.33
N LEU A 4 -57.56 8.91 35.57
CA LEU A 4 -56.53 9.27 34.57
C LEU A 4 -55.52 8.11 34.46
N LEU A 5 -55.51 7.49 33.27
CA LEU A 5 -54.51 6.50 32.89
C LEU A 5 -53.25 7.24 32.37
N SER A 6 -52.19 7.28 33.12
CA SER A 6 -50.91 7.87 32.75
C SER A 6 -50.09 6.84 31.97
N THR A 7 -49.95 7.06 30.67
CA THR A 7 -49.13 6.21 29.77
C THR A 7 -47.69 6.75 29.78
N CYS A 8 -46.77 6.09 30.50
CA CYS A 8 -45.34 6.35 30.43
C CYS A 8 -44.79 5.79 29.12
N ILE A 9 -44.46 6.65 28.18
CA ILE A 9 -43.71 6.31 26.95
C ILE A 9 -42.23 6.29 27.30
N SER A 10 -41.65 5.10 27.44
CA SER A 10 -40.21 4.91 27.60
C SER A 10 -39.52 5.03 26.25
N ILE A 11 -38.81 6.12 26.02
CA ILE A 11 -37.99 6.31 24.82
C ILE A 11 -36.69 5.52 25.01
N PHE A 12 -36.55 4.38 24.34
CA PHE A 12 -35.28 3.65 24.24
C PHE A 12 -34.35 4.36 23.26
N ILE A 13 -33.40 5.14 23.74
CA ILE A 13 -32.31 5.71 22.94
C ILE A 13 -31.29 4.60 22.76
N SER A 14 -31.30 3.94 21.60
CA SER A 14 -30.28 2.97 21.22
C SER A 14 -28.99 3.71 20.87
N PHE A 15 -28.02 3.72 21.75
CA PHE A 15 -26.65 4.17 21.47
C PHE A 15 -25.99 3.14 20.55
N HIS A 16 -25.92 3.44 19.25
CA HIS A 16 -25.10 2.67 18.34
C HIS A 16 -23.64 3.10 18.54
N PHE A 17 -22.88 2.28 19.26
CA PHE A 17 -21.44 2.40 19.36
C PHE A 17 -20.86 2.00 18.00
N LEU A 18 -20.53 2.97 17.16
CA LEU A 18 -19.75 2.74 15.97
C LEU A 18 -18.34 2.33 16.42
N ALA A 19 -18.04 1.04 16.39
CA ALA A 19 -16.71 0.54 16.61
C ALA A 19 -15.81 1.14 15.53
N GLN A 20 -14.96 2.10 15.88
CA GLN A 20 -13.98 2.69 14.99
C GLN A 20 -12.97 1.60 14.63
N ALA A 21 -12.94 1.22 13.34
CA ALA A 21 -11.99 0.23 12.84
C ALA A 21 -10.56 0.74 13.08
N SER A 22 -9.73 -0.07 13.73
CA SER A 22 -8.33 0.27 13.97
C SER A 22 -7.59 0.44 12.65
N THR A 23 -6.87 1.55 12.51
CA THR A 23 -6.02 1.84 11.35
C THR A 23 -4.56 1.94 11.79
N TYR A 24 -3.66 1.65 10.87
CA TYR A 24 -2.23 1.60 11.12
C TYR A 24 -1.46 2.29 10.00
N ASN A 25 -0.21 2.62 10.27
CA ASN A 25 0.71 3.20 9.31
C ASN A 25 1.70 2.15 8.82
N LEU A 26 1.96 2.15 7.51
CA LEU A 26 3.02 1.36 6.89
C LEU A 26 4.07 2.32 6.34
N THR A 27 5.25 2.33 6.96
CA THR A 27 6.42 3.06 6.48
C THR A 27 7.25 2.16 5.57
N VAL A 28 7.53 2.63 4.37
CA VAL A 28 8.31 1.91 3.37
C VAL A 28 9.56 2.73 3.06
N LYS A 29 10.72 2.15 3.35
CA LYS A 29 12.01 2.68 2.95
C LYS A 29 12.51 1.90 1.76
N VAL A 30 12.87 2.59 0.69
CA VAL A 30 13.61 2.02 -0.45
C VAL A 30 15.08 2.35 -0.28
N SER A 31 15.95 1.37 -0.45
CA SER A 31 17.40 1.53 -0.38
C SER A 31 18.08 0.96 -1.64
N GLY A 32 19.34 1.33 -1.87
CA GLY A 32 20.09 0.87 -3.04
C GLY A 32 19.73 1.60 -4.34
N ILE A 33 19.24 2.84 -4.24
CA ILE A 33 18.98 3.67 -5.41
C ILE A 33 20.32 4.21 -5.93
N GLU A 34 20.80 3.63 -7.03
CA GLU A 34 22.09 4.02 -7.61
C GLU A 34 22.00 5.30 -8.44
N VAL A 35 20.91 5.47 -9.20
CA VAL A 35 20.69 6.61 -10.08
C VAL A 35 19.82 7.63 -9.39
N LYS A 36 20.40 8.77 -9.01
CA LYS A 36 19.69 9.85 -8.30
C LYS A 36 18.98 10.78 -9.28
N LYS A 37 18.03 10.23 -10.04
CA LYS A 37 17.18 11.00 -10.95
C LYS A 37 15.81 10.31 -11.08
N GLY A 38 14.82 11.05 -11.61
CA GLY A 38 13.47 10.53 -11.81
C GLY A 38 12.66 10.45 -10.53
N MET A 39 11.75 9.50 -10.49
CA MET A 39 10.79 9.29 -9.41
C MET A 39 10.86 7.86 -8.89
N VAL A 40 10.63 7.66 -7.60
CA VAL A 40 10.24 6.35 -7.05
C VAL A 40 8.74 6.33 -6.91
N GLU A 41 8.10 5.35 -7.52
CA GLU A 41 6.69 5.08 -7.33
C GLU A 41 6.49 3.91 -6.36
N TYR A 42 5.69 4.14 -5.33
CA TYR A 42 5.32 3.17 -4.32
C TYR A 42 3.87 2.76 -4.53
N GLY A 43 3.66 1.62 -5.16
CA GLY A 43 2.34 1.02 -5.34
C GLY A 43 1.99 0.10 -4.17
N LEU A 44 0.94 0.46 -3.41
CA LEU A 44 0.39 -0.38 -2.35
C LEU A 44 -0.80 -1.16 -2.90
N PHE A 45 -0.78 -2.47 -2.74
CA PHE A 45 -1.82 -3.38 -3.18
C PHE A 45 -2.49 -4.07 -2.00
N ARG A 46 -3.76 -4.41 -2.14
CA ARG A 46 -4.57 -5.10 -1.14
C ARG A 46 -5.32 -6.30 -1.70
N ASP A 47 -5.29 -6.48 -3.01
CA ASP A 47 -6.03 -7.46 -3.77
C ASP A 47 -5.07 -8.27 -4.64
N ALA A 48 -5.10 -9.60 -4.50
CA ALA A 48 -4.24 -10.50 -5.26
C ALA A 48 -4.51 -10.47 -6.76
N GLU A 49 -5.78 -10.29 -7.17
CA GLU A 49 -6.14 -10.24 -8.58
C GLU A 49 -5.68 -8.97 -9.28
N LYS A 50 -5.48 -7.90 -8.50
CA LYS A 50 -5.03 -6.59 -8.98
C LYS A 50 -3.53 -6.38 -8.83
N PHE A 51 -2.84 -7.28 -8.15
CA PHE A 51 -1.41 -7.15 -7.89
C PHE A 51 -0.60 -7.04 -9.19
N THR A 52 0.27 -6.03 -9.27
CA THR A 52 1.09 -5.66 -10.44
C THR A 52 0.32 -5.27 -11.71
N LYS A 53 -1.00 -5.17 -11.68
CA LYS A 53 -1.79 -4.71 -12.83
C LYS A 53 -1.90 -3.19 -12.85
N ILE A 54 -1.88 -2.60 -14.04
CA ILE A 54 -2.10 -1.17 -14.24
C ILE A 54 -3.48 -0.78 -13.66
N GLY A 55 -3.50 0.27 -12.84
CA GLY A 55 -4.72 0.71 -12.17
C GLY A 55 -5.17 -0.19 -11.01
N GLY A 56 -4.36 -1.20 -10.64
CA GLY A 56 -4.66 -2.15 -9.56
C GLY A 56 -4.26 -1.68 -8.16
N THR A 57 -3.53 -0.58 -8.04
CA THR A 57 -3.05 -0.06 -6.76
C THR A 57 -4.20 0.37 -5.85
N TYR A 58 -4.14 -0.01 -4.59
CA TYR A 58 -5.03 0.50 -3.54
C TYR A 58 -4.69 1.94 -3.17
N ARG A 59 -3.38 2.24 -3.05
CA ARG A 59 -2.81 3.59 -2.90
C ARG A 59 -1.48 3.67 -3.62
N MET A 60 -1.12 4.88 -4.03
CA MET A 60 0.14 5.17 -4.68
C MET A 60 0.75 6.44 -4.11
N ILE A 61 2.07 6.44 -3.93
CA ILE A 61 2.85 7.61 -3.56
C ILE A 61 4.03 7.68 -4.53
N ARG A 62 4.31 8.89 -5.04
CA ARG A 62 5.48 9.16 -5.87
C ARG A 62 6.34 10.19 -5.19
N VAL A 63 7.63 9.96 -5.15
CA VAL A 63 8.63 10.90 -4.61
C VAL A 63 9.78 11.05 -5.59
N LYS A 64 10.32 12.27 -5.66
CA LYS A 64 11.52 12.53 -6.44
C LYS A 64 12.71 11.85 -5.78
N VAL A 65 13.58 11.28 -6.61
CA VAL A 65 14.81 10.65 -6.14
C VAL A 65 15.88 11.73 -5.94
N ASP A 66 16.19 12.02 -4.69
CA ASP A 66 17.25 12.97 -4.31
C ASP A 66 18.39 12.31 -3.52
N ALA A 67 18.18 11.08 -3.03
CA ALA A 67 19.13 10.33 -2.23
C ALA A 67 19.26 8.85 -2.70
N SER A 68 20.17 8.10 -2.10
CA SER A 68 20.31 6.66 -2.30
C SER A 68 19.25 5.85 -1.54
N GLU A 69 18.45 6.52 -0.74
CA GLU A 69 17.34 5.97 0.05
C GLU A 69 16.20 6.96 0.07
N GLU A 70 14.98 6.47 -0.14
CA GLU A 70 13.76 7.26 -0.06
C GLU A 70 12.77 6.58 0.89
N THR A 71 11.99 7.36 1.62
CA THR A 71 11.05 6.81 2.61
C THR A 71 9.69 7.49 2.49
N VAL A 72 8.64 6.68 2.47
CA VAL A 72 7.24 7.15 2.49
C VAL A 72 6.46 6.44 3.57
N THR A 73 5.34 7.02 3.98
CA THR A 73 4.41 6.40 4.93
C THR A 73 3.00 6.42 4.37
N PHE A 74 2.40 5.25 4.26
CA PHE A 74 0.98 5.09 4.01
C PHE A 74 0.24 5.17 5.34
N HIS A 75 -0.55 6.23 5.53
CA HIS A 75 -1.27 6.49 6.78
C HIS A 75 -2.67 5.88 6.79
N ASN A 76 -3.16 5.56 7.99
CA ASN A 76 -4.56 5.19 8.22
C ASN A 76 -5.02 4.01 7.36
N LEU A 77 -4.20 2.98 7.26
CA LEU A 77 -4.55 1.74 6.57
C LEU A 77 -5.38 0.85 7.49
N PRO A 78 -6.52 0.32 7.04
CA PRO A 78 -7.24 -0.72 7.77
C PRO A 78 -6.35 -1.93 8.05
N LYS A 79 -6.60 -2.64 9.14
CA LYS A 79 -5.99 -3.94 9.40
C LYS A 79 -6.17 -4.88 8.20
N GLY A 80 -5.10 -5.57 7.79
CA GLY A 80 -5.19 -6.49 6.65
C GLY A 80 -3.84 -6.85 6.03
N LYS A 81 -3.90 -7.60 4.93
CA LYS A 81 -2.74 -7.93 4.10
C LYS A 81 -2.51 -6.85 3.05
N TYR A 82 -1.25 -6.50 2.86
CA TYR A 82 -0.80 -5.54 1.86
C TYR A 82 0.48 -6.05 1.20
N ALA A 83 0.64 -5.77 -0.08
CA ALA A 83 1.90 -5.95 -0.78
C ALA A 83 2.34 -4.60 -1.37
N VAL A 84 3.64 -4.37 -1.41
CA VAL A 84 4.24 -3.16 -2.01
C VAL A 84 5.05 -3.57 -3.22
N CYS A 85 4.82 -2.88 -4.32
CA CYS A 85 5.70 -2.87 -5.47
C CYS A 85 6.25 -1.46 -5.66
N ILE A 86 7.53 -1.35 -5.88
CA ILE A 86 8.15 -0.07 -6.25
C ILE A 86 8.70 -0.17 -7.68
N TYR A 87 8.71 0.93 -8.41
CA TYR A 87 9.55 1.07 -9.58
C TYR A 87 10.21 2.46 -9.60
N LEU A 88 11.37 2.52 -10.26
CA LEU A 88 12.12 3.75 -10.45
C LEU A 88 11.88 4.25 -11.87
N ASP A 89 11.03 5.26 -11.99
CA ASP A 89 10.75 5.98 -13.22
C ASP A 89 11.89 6.98 -13.49
N GLU A 90 12.95 6.48 -14.14
CA GLU A 90 14.18 7.25 -14.35
C GLU A 90 14.02 8.37 -15.38
N ASN A 91 13.09 8.27 -16.31
CA ASN A 91 12.83 9.24 -17.37
C ASN A 91 11.62 10.13 -17.09
N ASN A 92 10.89 9.86 -16.00
CA ASN A 92 9.71 10.61 -15.53
C ASN A 92 8.58 10.66 -16.57
N ASN A 93 8.30 9.53 -17.20
CA ASN A 93 7.23 9.39 -18.19
C ASN A 93 5.93 8.79 -17.62
N ASP A 94 5.87 8.49 -16.31
CA ASP A 94 4.73 7.88 -15.61
C ASP A 94 4.37 6.47 -16.09
N GLN A 95 5.31 5.76 -16.71
CA GLN A 95 5.11 4.41 -17.25
C GLN A 95 6.27 3.52 -16.81
N CYS A 96 5.97 2.28 -16.46
CA CYS A 96 7.00 1.27 -16.30
C CYS A 96 7.44 0.82 -17.69
N ASP A 97 8.56 1.34 -18.16
CA ASP A 97 9.10 1.05 -19.48
C ASP A 97 9.45 -0.43 -19.62
N LYS A 98 9.17 -0.98 -20.81
CA LYS A 98 9.42 -2.38 -21.12
C LYS A 98 10.14 -2.49 -22.47
N ASN A 99 11.00 -3.51 -22.55
CA ASN A 99 11.61 -3.84 -23.84
C ASN A 99 10.62 -4.54 -24.80
N PHE A 100 11.08 -4.88 -25.98
CA PHE A 100 10.29 -5.56 -27.01
C PHE A 100 9.66 -6.89 -26.52
N PHE A 101 10.25 -7.56 -25.55
CA PHE A 101 9.76 -8.81 -24.97
C PHE A 101 8.82 -8.59 -23.77
N GLY A 102 8.46 -7.32 -23.46
CA GLY A 102 7.59 -6.99 -22.33
C GLY A 102 8.28 -7.05 -20.96
N ILE A 103 9.60 -7.17 -20.94
CA ILE A 103 10.39 -7.17 -19.69
C ILE A 103 10.61 -5.71 -19.28
N PRO A 104 10.35 -5.33 -18.02
CA PRO A 104 10.65 -4.00 -17.52
C PRO A 104 12.13 -3.64 -17.73
N THR A 105 12.37 -2.45 -18.25
CA THR A 105 13.72 -1.88 -18.42
C THR A 105 14.09 -0.97 -17.27
N GLU A 106 13.10 -0.51 -16.52
CA GLU A 106 13.27 0.23 -15.29
C GLU A 106 13.32 -0.69 -14.09
N ARG A 107 14.06 -0.27 -13.07
CA ARG A 107 14.22 -1.06 -11.86
C ARG A 107 12.91 -1.12 -11.07
N PHE A 108 12.58 -2.30 -10.60
CA PHE A 108 11.42 -2.52 -9.76
C PHE A 108 11.79 -3.49 -8.64
N ALA A 109 11.10 -3.39 -7.51
CA ALA A 109 11.29 -4.31 -6.39
C ALA A 109 9.99 -4.50 -5.62
N PHE A 110 9.97 -5.54 -4.78
CA PHE A 110 8.78 -5.95 -4.05
C PHE A 110 9.05 -6.03 -2.55
N SER A 111 8.00 -5.86 -1.76
CA SER A 111 8.03 -6.18 -0.34
C SER A 111 8.53 -7.61 -0.11
N ASN A 112 9.11 -7.84 1.07
CA ASN A 112 9.84 -9.06 1.42
C ASN A 112 11.12 -9.30 0.57
N ASN A 113 11.55 -8.31 -0.22
CA ASN A 113 12.77 -8.36 -1.05
C ASN A 113 12.82 -9.57 -1.98
N LEU A 114 11.67 -9.98 -2.51
CA LEU A 114 11.58 -11.08 -3.46
C LEU A 114 12.11 -10.64 -4.83
N ARG A 115 13.02 -11.42 -5.38
CA ARG A 115 13.59 -11.20 -6.70
C ARG A 115 12.87 -12.06 -7.73
N PRO A 116 12.15 -11.46 -8.68
CA PRO A 116 11.51 -12.23 -9.73
C PRO A 116 12.57 -12.79 -10.70
N LEU A 117 12.44 -14.07 -11.05
CA LEU A 117 13.33 -14.72 -12.03
C LEU A 117 12.72 -14.70 -13.43
N LEU A 118 11.48 -15.14 -13.60
CA LEU A 118 10.79 -15.26 -14.88
C LEU A 118 9.46 -14.51 -14.94
N SER A 119 8.85 -14.24 -13.78
CA SER A 119 7.56 -13.54 -13.66
C SER A 119 7.50 -12.79 -12.35
N ALA A 120 6.59 -11.81 -12.26
CA ALA A 120 6.33 -11.14 -10.99
C ALA A 120 5.97 -12.15 -9.89
N PRO A 121 6.43 -11.95 -8.64
CA PRO A 121 6.05 -12.80 -7.52
C PRO A 121 4.55 -12.69 -7.23
N SER A 122 4.00 -13.67 -6.52
CA SER A 122 2.60 -13.63 -6.12
C SER A 122 2.33 -12.56 -5.04
N PHE A 123 1.09 -12.09 -4.96
CA PHE A 123 0.64 -11.20 -3.89
C PHE A 123 0.93 -11.79 -2.51
N GLU A 124 0.63 -13.07 -2.30
CA GLU A 124 0.84 -13.74 -1.01
C GLU A 124 2.32 -13.75 -0.61
N ALA A 125 3.22 -14.02 -1.56
CA ALA A 125 4.67 -14.01 -1.30
C ALA A 125 5.19 -12.62 -0.91
N CYS A 126 4.61 -11.56 -1.48
CA CYS A 126 4.96 -10.17 -1.16
C CYS A 126 4.17 -9.62 0.04
N SER A 127 3.19 -10.36 0.57
CA SER A 127 2.26 -9.84 1.56
C SER A 127 2.90 -9.55 2.92
N ILE A 128 2.47 -8.45 3.50
CA ILE A 128 2.75 -8.01 4.86
C ILE A 128 1.42 -7.93 5.58
N TYR A 129 1.29 -8.58 6.74
CA TYR A 129 0.10 -8.42 7.56
C TYR A 129 0.24 -7.21 8.47
N LEU A 130 -0.64 -6.22 8.27
CA LEU A 130 -0.68 -4.97 9.02
C LEU A 130 -1.75 -5.05 10.12
N ASN A 131 -1.32 -5.19 11.37
CA ASN A 131 -2.14 -5.19 12.59
C ASN A 131 -1.59 -4.26 13.68
N GLU A 132 -0.55 -3.52 13.33
CA GLU A 132 0.14 -2.51 14.10
C GLU A 132 0.89 -1.59 13.13
N ASN A 133 1.46 -0.47 13.60
CA ASN A 133 2.34 0.34 12.76
C ASN A 133 3.59 -0.47 12.40
N LYS A 134 3.91 -0.53 11.10
CA LYS A 134 5.07 -1.28 10.60
C LYS A 134 5.98 -0.43 9.74
N SER A 135 7.27 -0.78 9.78
CA SER A 135 8.27 -0.27 8.85
C SER A 135 8.93 -1.43 8.12
N ILE A 136 9.10 -1.28 6.81
CA ILE A 136 9.78 -2.27 5.96
C ILE A 136 10.85 -1.59 5.13
N ILE A 137 11.84 -2.37 4.70
CA ILE A 137 12.89 -1.94 3.78
C ILE A 137 12.78 -2.78 2.52
N ILE A 138 12.71 -2.10 1.37
CA ILE A 138 12.74 -2.72 0.04
C ILE A 138 14.04 -2.30 -0.61
N ARG A 139 14.80 -3.28 -1.12
CA ARG A 139 16.07 -3.06 -1.80
C ARG A 139 15.86 -2.98 -3.31
N ALA A 140 16.41 -1.92 -3.93
CA ALA A 140 16.36 -1.68 -5.37
C ALA A 140 17.72 -1.92 -6.06
N ASP A 141 18.66 -2.58 -5.38
CA ASP A 141 20.06 -2.79 -5.78
C ASP A 141 20.29 -4.09 -6.59
N TYR A 142 19.32 -4.48 -7.44
CA TYR A 142 19.47 -5.67 -8.29
C TYR A 142 18.91 -5.49 -9.70
#